data_d1b1a901c214748c5a15ddc4451162e3
#
_entry.id   d1b1a901c214748c5a15ddc4451162e3
#
_cell.length_a   1.000
_cell.length_b   1.000
_cell.length_c   1.000
_cell.angle_alpha   90.00
_cell.angle_beta   90.00
_cell.angle_gamma   90.00
#
_symmetry.space_group_name_H-M   'P 1'
#
loop_
_entity.id
_entity.type
_entity.pdbx_description
1 polymer ?
#
loop_
_entity_poly.entity_id
_entity_poly.type
_entity_poly.pdbx_seq_one_letter_code
_entity_poly.pdbx_strand_id
1 'polypeptide(L)'
;MNNTHTHKWIKPQHIVGACLAMLMSFSAASKDHKIILIHGLQVSQITNKSGSDVVNDGETYWQSYWNNRADERIDWPAYERVEGKIATDWVWPKLKQLSRSNLCADGCVLVTHSTGDLIARHIIDNQANWLENAGLSPLNIVATFDLAGAGGGSELADVAVSALTGASWNFAIDAALRWWLGSDVTEAVGVLHDLKVNNARKISPFPDARTPRLRFVADGNEYLGITGAFLKGNDDSVVASHSSCGASSARSFGSCSSSIGTDGRLKSQSDAVNSFMPNHYPMMMSDSYSHNEIHNAQRKGNVTIAMNNINVDGQNVGFNTFDQTTGTWFWKKNYRYIKNSNTTSASALIYNVIP
;
A
#
# COMPACT_ATOMS: atom_id res chain seq x y z
N MET A 1 -60.72 17.07 72.63
CA MET A 1 -60.76 17.36 71.17
C MET A 1 -59.36 17.22 70.63
N ASN A 2 -58.98 15.99 70.20
CA ASN A 2 -57.63 15.70 69.67
C ASN A 2 -57.81 15.18 68.27
N ASN A 3 -57.33 15.99 67.29
CA ASN A 3 -57.27 15.54 65.89
C ASN A 3 -55.87 14.96 65.62
N THR A 4 -55.76 13.69 65.40
CA THR A 4 -54.55 12.99 64.96
C THR A 4 -54.59 12.90 63.44
N HIS A 5 -53.67 13.64 62.73
CA HIS A 5 -53.40 13.46 61.30
C HIS A 5 -52.45 12.34 61.09
N THR A 6 -52.83 11.27 60.41
CA THR A 6 -52.00 10.19 59.96
C THR A 6 -51.39 10.51 58.58
N HIS A 7 -50.07 10.70 58.52
CA HIS A 7 -49.32 10.81 57.25
C HIS A 7 -49.13 9.39 56.66
N LYS A 8 -49.67 9.19 55.47
CA LYS A 8 -49.37 8.03 54.62
C LYS A 8 -48.05 8.24 53.89
N TRP A 9 -47.07 7.44 54.14
CA TRP A 9 -45.83 7.37 53.39
C TRP A 9 -46.08 6.62 52.09
N ILE A 10 -45.80 7.29 50.94
CA ILE A 10 -45.75 6.68 49.59
C ILE A 10 -44.35 6.14 49.37
N LYS A 11 -44.25 4.85 49.14
CA LYS A 11 -42.97 4.19 48.78
C LYS A 11 -42.61 4.53 47.32
N PRO A 12 -41.38 4.90 47.01
CA PRO A 12 -40.95 5.07 45.61
C PRO A 12 -40.84 3.70 44.96
N GLN A 13 -41.55 3.52 43.85
CA GLN A 13 -41.37 2.37 42.94
C GLN A 13 -40.09 2.62 42.15
N HIS A 14 -39.11 1.68 42.27
CA HIS A 14 -37.93 1.64 41.43
C HIS A 14 -38.34 1.22 40.02
N ILE A 15 -38.34 2.16 39.10
CA ILE A 15 -38.37 1.87 37.66
C ILE A 15 -36.99 1.41 37.25
N VAL A 16 -36.82 0.12 37.10
CA VAL A 16 -35.62 -0.48 36.48
C VAL A 16 -35.77 -0.31 34.96
N GLY A 17 -35.18 0.78 34.44
CA GLY A 17 -35.01 0.98 33.01
C GLY A 17 -34.03 -0.01 32.45
N ALA A 18 -34.48 -1.07 31.77
CA ALA A 18 -33.64 -1.93 30.99
C ALA A 18 -33.16 -1.17 29.75
N CYS A 19 -31.92 -0.67 29.79
CA CYS A 19 -31.19 -0.22 28.60
C CYS A 19 -30.84 -1.43 27.76
N LEU A 20 -31.65 -1.73 26.75
CA LEU A 20 -31.31 -2.67 25.69
C LEU A 20 -30.23 -2.01 24.82
N ALA A 21 -28.98 -2.27 25.09
CA ALA A 21 -27.89 -1.91 24.19
C ALA A 21 -28.02 -2.78 22.92
N MET A 22 -28.62 -2.22 21.87
CA MET A 22 -28.53 -2.80 20.54
C MET A 22 -27.06 -2.77 20.11
N LEU A 23 -26.38 -3.89 20.23
CA LEU A 23 -25.14 -4.17 19.55
C LEU A 23 -25.47 -4.23 18.05
N MET A 24 -25.33 -3.12 17.35
CA MET A 24 -25.30 -3.13 15.90
C MET A 24 -24.00 -3.84 15.51
N SER A 25 -24.09 -5.12 15.26
CA SER A 25 -23.06 -5.87 14.55
C SER A 25 -23.01 -5.28 13.13
N PHE A 26 -22.05 -4.41 12.87
CA PHE A 26 -21.69 -4.05 11.51
C PHE A 26 -21.10 -5.33 10.90
N SER A 27 -21.90 -6.11 10.22
CA SER A 27 -21.40 -7.09 9.27
C SER A 27 -20.62 -6.27 8.22
N ALA A 28 -19.31 -6.41 8.20
CA ALA A 28 -18.54 -5.96 7.05
C ALA A 28 -19.18 -6.66 5.83
N ALA A 29 -19.66 -5.89 4.86
CA ALA A 29 -20.15 -6.48 3.62
C ALA A 29 -19.02 -7.35 3.06
N SER A 30 -19.34 -8.60 2.74
CA SER A 30 -18.40 -9.49 2.04
C SER A 30 -18.00 -8.80 0.74
N LYS A 31 -16.71 -8.72 0.46
CA LYS A 31 -16.22 -8.28 -0.85
C LYS A 31 -16.52 -9.37 -1.87
N ASP A 32 -16.81 -8.98 -3.09
CA ASP A 32 -17.10 -9.93 -4.17
C ASP A 32 -15.83 -10.71 -4.55
N HIS A 33 -14.66 -10.05 -4.44
CA HIS A 33 -13.36 -10.65 -4.73
C HIS A 33 -12.56 -10.96 -3.47
N LYS A 34 -11.75 -12.01 -3.54
CA LYS A 34 -10.82 -12.41 -2.49
C LYS A 34 -9.62 -11.49 -2.42
N ILE A 35 -9.14 -11.21 -1.22
CA ILE A 35 -8.00 -10.32 -0.98
C ILE A 35 -6.78 -11.14 -0.58
N ILE A 36 -5.70 -10.98 -1.34
CA ILE A 36 -4.39 -11.59 -1.07
C ILE A 36 -3.38 -10.48 -0.79
N LEU A 37 -2.73 -10.51 0.37
CA LEU A 37 -1.73 -9.53 0.77
C LEU A 37 -0.33 -9.95 0.34
N ILE A 38 0.48 -8.98 -0.12
CA ILE A 38 1.90 -9.17 -0.43
C ILE A 38 2.68 -8.02 0.21
N HIS A 39 3.42 -8.31 1.29
CA HIS A 39 4.12 -7.31 2.08
C HIS A 39 5.32 -6.68 1.36
N GLY A 40 5.84 -5.58 1.90
CA GLY A 40 7.04 -4.90 1.42
C GLY A 40 8.33 -5.50 1.98
N LEU A 41 9.44 -4.81 1.73
CA LEU A 41 10.74 -5.16 2.31
C LEU A 41 10.65 -5.14 3.83
N GLN A 42 11.03 -6.25 4.46
CA GLN A 42 11.20 -6.34 5.90
C GLN A 42 12.69 -6.35 6.23
N VAL A 43 13.13 -5.29 6.85
CA VAL A 43 14.56 -5.06 7.15
C VAL A 43 15.13 -6.15 8.04
N SER A 44 14.36 -6.64 9.01
CA SER A 44 14.75 -7.77 9.87
C SER A 44 15.07 -9.06 9.11
N GLN A 45 14.65 -9.14 7.85
CA GLN A 45 14.82 -10.30 6.97
C GLN A 45 15.90 -10.09 5.89
N ILE A 46 16.70 -9.05 5.95
CA ILE A 46 17.85 -8.91 5.05
C ILE A 46 18.91 -9.99 5.36
N THR A 47 18.98 -10.43 6.62
CA THR A 47 19.73 -11.62 7.01
C THR A 47 18.83 -12.84 7.02
N ASN A 48 19.41 -14.03 6.77
CA ASN A 48 18.68 -15.29 6.68
C ASN A 48 17.85 -15.57 7.94
N LYS A 49 16.60 -15.93 7.77
CA LYS A 49 15.61 -16.23 8.82
C LYS A 49 15.00 -17.61 8.60
N SER A 50 14.44 -18.19 9.66
CA SER A 50 13.63 -19.41 9.52
C SER A 50 12.34 -19.13 8.73
N GLY A 51 11.77 -20.15 8.09
CA GLY A 51 10.52 -20.00 7.34
C GLY A 51 9.36 -19.56 8.24
N SER A 52 9.32 -20.01 9.49
CA SER A 52 8.31 -19.57 10.47
C SER A 52 8.46 -18.09 10.83
N ASP A 53 9.68 -17.59 10.96
CA ASP A 53 9.92 -16.18 11.25
C ASP A 53 9.46 -15.29 10.09
N VAL A 54 9.72 -15.71 8.84
CA VAL A 54 9.24 -14.99 7.64
C VAL A 54 7.72 -14.86 7.64
N VAL A 55 7.00 -15.93 7.97
CA VAL A 55 5.52 -15.93 8.02
C VAL A 55 5.01 -15.06 9.16
N ASN A 56 5.61 -15.15 10.35
CA ASN A 56 5.24 -14.34 11.51
C ASN A 56 5.50 -12.84 11.28
N ASP A 57 6.63 -12.52 10.66
CA ASP A 57 6.97 -11.15 10.29
C ASP A 57 5.96 -10.59 9.26
N GLY A 58 5.55 -11.40 8.27
CA GLY A 58 4.54 -11.02 7.29
C GLY A 58 3.17 -10.73 7.92
N GLU A 59 2.77 -11.50 8.94
CA GLU A 59 1.56 -11.23 9.71
C GLU A 59 1.65 -9.92 10.48
N THR A 60 2.77 -9.70 11.18
CA THR A 60 3.01 -8.48 11.95
C THR A 60 3.03 -7.24 11.05
N TYR A 61 3.61 -7.35 9.87
CA TYR A 61 3.69 -6.28 8.88
C TYR A 61 2.33 -5.68 8.53
N TRP A 62 1.34 -6.52 8.23
CA TRP A 62 0.03 -6.08 7.78
C TRP A 62 -0.90 -5.62 8.90
N GLN A 63 -0.52 -5.84 10.17
CA GLN A 63 -1.32 -5.48 11.34
C GLN A 63 -2.73 -6.12 11.30
N SER A 64 -3.47 -5.97 12.38
CA SER A 64 -4.81 -6.56 12.50
C SER A 64 -5.81 -6.01 11.48
N TYR A 65 -5.63 -4.77 11.03
CA TYR A 65 -6.58 -4.16 10.10
C TYR A 65 -6.69 -4.94 8.78
N TRP A 66 -5.56 -5.19 8.13
CA TRP A 66 -5.51 -5.90 6.86
C TRP A 66 -5.64 -7.42 7.05
N ASN A 67 -4.97 -7.98 8.07
CA ASN A 67 -5.07 -9.43 8.35
C ASN A 67 -6.50 -9.90 8.60
N ASN A 68 -7.34 -9.10 9.27
CA ASN A 68 -8.74 -9.45 9.52
C ASN A 68 -9.66 -9.24 8.29
N ARG A 69 -9.15 -8.73 7.19
CA ARG A 69 -9.89 -8.42 5.97
C ARG A 69 -9.40 -9.15 4.74
N ALA A 70 -8.24 -9.76 4.82
CA ALA A 70 -7.68 -10.56 3.75
C ALA A 70 -8.06 -12.03 3.91
N ASP A 71 -8.15 -12.73 2.78
CA ASP A 71 -8.39 -14.16 2.74
C ASP A 71 -7.08 -14.94 2.83
N GLU A 72 -5.99 -14.39 2.27
CA GLU A 72 -4.66 -15.04 2.24
C GLU A 72 -3.51 -14.03 2.20
N ARG A 73 -2.28 -14.52 2.45
CA ARG A 73 -1.03 -13.77 2.30
C ARG A 73 -0.01 -14.57 1.48
N ILE A 74 0.82 -13.85 0.78
CA ILE A 74 2.06 -14.36 0.19
C ILE A 74 3.21 -13.71 0.95
N ASP A 75 3.78 -14.45 1.91
CA ASP A 75 4.93 -14.04 2.68
C ASP A 75 6.21 -14.46 1.93
N TRP A 76 7.28 -13.67 2.05
CA TRP A 76 8.52 -13.87 1.31
C TRP A 76 9.71 -13.26 2.04
N PRO A 77 10.93 -13.83 1.95
CA PRO A 77 12.10 -13.35 2.66
C PRO A 77 12.86 -12.28 1.88
N ALA A 78 13.27 -11.20 2.55
CA ALA A 78 14.02 -10.11 1.93
C ALA A 78 15.46 -10.47 1.55
N TYR A 79 16.03 -11.53 2.11
CA TYR A 79 17.38 -12.00 1.78
C TYR A 79 17.50 -12.76 0.43
N GLU A 80 16.38 -13.04 -0.22
CA GLU A 80 16.33 -13.75 -1.51
C GLU A 80 15.97 -12.81 -2.67
N ARG A 81 16.12 -13.30 -3.92
CA ARG A 81 15.83 -12.56 -5.15
C ARG A 81 14.44 -12.90 -5.68
N VAL A 82 13.78 -11.90 -6.31
CA VAL A 82 12.42 -12.05 -6.87
C VAL A 82 12.36 -13.18 -7.89
N GLU A 83 13.20 -13.16 -8.92
CA GLU A 83 13.27 -14.19 -9.97
C GLU A 83 14.06 -15.45 -9.53
N GLY A 84 14.45 -15.50 -8.25
CA GLY A 84 15.15 -16.64 -7.62
C GLY A 84 14.25 -17.40 -6.67
N LYS A 85 14.73 -17.60 -5.44
CA LYS A 85 14.01 -18.42 -4.44
C LYS A 85 12.71 -17.77 -3.93
N ILE A 86 12.54 -16.45 -4.03
CA ILE A 86 11.21 -15.87 -3.74
C ILE A 86 10.18 -16.50 -4.68
N ALA A 87 10.43 -16.53 -5.97
CA ALA A 87 9.52 -17.13 -6.95
C ALA A 87 9.34 -18.65 -6.72
N THR A 88 10.44 -19.41 -6.53
CA THR A 88 10.38 -20.87 -6.51
C THR A 88 9.96 -21.48 -5.18
N ASP A 89 10.46 -20.92 -4.07
CA ASP A 89 10.32 -21.54 -2.75
C ASP A 89 9.20 -20.92 -1.90
N TRP A 90 8.76 -19.69 -2.22
CA TRP A 90 7.74 -18.97 -1.48
C TRP A 90 6.48 -18.71 -2.29
N VAL A 91 6.61 -18.06 -3.44
CA VAL A 91 5.46 -17.71 -4.29
C VAL A 91 4.85 -18.95 -4.92
N TRP A 92 5.65 -19.79 -5.56
CA TRP A 92 5.15 -20.96 -6.28
C TRP A 92 4.36 -21.96 -5.42
N PRO A 93 4.80 -22.36 -4.21
CA PRO A 93 3.99 -23.21 -3.33
C PRO A 93 2.64 -22.59 -2.97
N LYS A 94 2.61 -21.26 -2.73
CA LYS A 94 1.38 -20.53 -2.42
C LYS A 94 0.44 -20.46 -3.62
N LEU A 95 0.93 -20.18 -4.82
CA LEU A 95 0.11 -20.18 -6.04
C LEU A 95 -0.55 -21.54 -6.28
N LYS A 96 0.18 -22.64 -6.08
CA LYS A 96 -0.39 -24.00 -6.16
C LYS A 96 -1.48 -24.23 -5.11
N GLN A 97 -1.31 -23.74 -3.89
CA GLN A 97 -2.33 -23.82 -2.83
C GLN A 97 -3.60 -23.06 -3.24
N LEU A 98 -3.45 -21.81 -3.68
CA LEU A 98 -4.54 -20.94 -4.10
C LEU A 98 -5.33 -21.52 -5.29
N SER A 99 -4.62 -22.07 -6.28
CA SER A 99 -5.24 -22.72 -7.43
C SER A 99 -6.03 -23.96 -7.02
N ARG A 100 -5.46 -24.85 -6.18
CA ARG A 100 -6.12 -26.08 -5.72
C ARG A 100 -7.33 -25.81 -4.84
N SER A 101 -7.34 -24.74 -4.08
CA SER A 101 -8.48 -24.34 -3.24
C SER A 101 -9.58 -23.60 -4.02
N ASN A 102 -9.34 -23.28 -5.30
CA ASN A 102 -10.20 -22.42 -6.11
C ASN A 102 -10.51 -21.05 -5.47
N LEU A 103 -9.62 -20.54 -4.61
CA LEU A 103 -9.87 -19.31 -3.87
C LEU A 103 -10.15 -18.12 -4.80
N CYS A 104 -9.46 -18.06 -5.94
CA CYS A 104 -9.60 -16.98 -6.91
C CYS A 104 -10.58 -17.31 -8.07
N ALA A 105 -11.49 -18.28 -7.92
CA ALA A 105 -12.41 -18.65 -9.01
C ALA A 105 -13.31 -17.46 -9.42
N ASP A 106 -13.84 -16.76 -8.43
CA ASP A 106 -14.69 -15.57 -8.64
C ASP A 106 -13.89 -14.25 -8.70
N GLY A 107 -12.56 -14.34 -8.71
CA GLY A 107 -11.65 -13.20 -8.76
C GLY A 107 -10.89 -12.95 -7.46
N CYS A 108 -9.64 -12.52 -7.62
CA CYS A 108 -8.77 -12.08 -6.53
C CYS A 108 -8.21 -10.70 -6.80
N VAL A 109 -8.08 -9.91 -5.74
CA VAL A 109 -7.33 -8.66 -5.73
C VAL A 109 -6.04 -8.86 -4.93
N LEU A 110 -4.90 -8.49 -5.51
CA LEU A 110 -3.64 -8.44 -4.78
C LEU A 110 -3.50 -7.07 -4.13
N VAL A 111 -3.43 -7.00 -2.81
CA VAL A 111 -3.10 -5.78 -2.09
C VAL A 111 -1.64 -5.84 -1.71
N THR A 112 -0.86 -4.91 -2.24
CA THR A 112 0.59 -4.89 -2.07
C THR A 112 1.05 -3.63 -1.33
N HIS A 113 2.21 -3.70 -0.71
CA HIS A 113 2.90 -2.52 -0.21
C HIS A 113 4.37 -2.56 -0.64
N SER A 114 4.91 -1.39 -1.03
CA SER A 114 6.34 -1.26 -1.29
C SER A 114 6.85 -2.29 -2.33
N THR A 115 7.84 -3.09 -1.97
CA THR A 115 8.45 -4.17 -2.79
C THR A 115 7.44 -5.25 -3.19
N GLY A 116 6.36 -5.43 -2.44
CA GLY A 116 5.28 -6.36 -2.78
C GLY A 116 4.67 -6.12 -4.16
N ASP A 117 4.67 -4.86 -4.62
CA ASP A 117 4.30 -4.47 -5.98
C ASP A 117 5.18 -5.16 -7.05
N LEU A 118 6.49 -5.21 -6.85
CA LEU A 118 7.42 -5.87 -7.78
C LEU A 118 7.16 -7.39 -7.85
N ILE A 119 6.90 -8.00 -6.69
CA ILE A 119 6.57 -9.42 -6.60
C ILE A 119 5.21 -9.71 -7.26
N ALA A 120 4.20 -8.87 -7.01
CA ALA A 120 2.89 -9.00 -7.64
C ALA A 120 2.99 -8.92 -9.17
N ARG A 121 3.81 -8.00 -9.70
CA ARG A 121 4.05 -7.89 -11.15
C ARG A 121 4.67 -9.16 -11.72
N HIS A 122 5.66 -9.72 -11.02
CA HIS A 122 6.27 -10.99 -11.42
C HIS A 122 5.28 -12.17 -11.37
N ILE A 123 4.40 -12.21 -10.37
CA ILE A 123 3.31 -13.19 -10.28
C ILE A 123 2.37 -13.07 -11.48
N ILE A 124 1.86 -11.87 -11.76
CA ILE A 124 0.89 -11.62 -12.83
C ILE A 124 1.43 -12.08 -14.17
N ASP A 125 2.71 -11.79 -14.45
CA ASP A 125 3.34 -12.14 -15.72
C ASP A 125 3.55 -13.65 -15.91
N ASN A 126 3.73 -14.39 -14.82
CA ASN A 126 4.20 -15.78 -14.89
C ASN A 126 3.19 -16.82 -14.42
N GLN A 127 2.27 -16.49 -13.51
CA GLN A 127 1.45 -17.46 -12.77
C GLN A 127 0.59 -18.33 -13.69
N ALA A 128 0.05 -17.79 -14.77
CA ALA A 128 -0.78 -18.57 -15.68
C ALA A 128 0.03 -19.72 -16.30
N ASN A 129 1.16 -19.40 -16.91
CA ASN A 129 2.03 -20.40 -17.52
C ASN A 129 2.56 -21.43 -16.50
N TRP A 130 2.92 -20.97 -15.29
CA TRP A 130 3.43 -21.89 -14.26
C TRP A 130 2.37 -22.88 -13.79
N LEU A 131 1.14 -22.41 -13.56
CA LEU A 131 0.04 -23.25 -13.10
C LEU A 131 -0.43 -24.20 -14.20
N GLU A 132 -0.60 -23.73 -15.43
CA GLU A 132 -0.99 -24.55 -16.59
C GLU A 132 0.04 -25.67 -16.84
N ASN A 133 1.34 -25.35 -16.83
CA ASN A 133 2.38 -26.35 -16.96
C ASN A 133 2.39 -27.41 -15.85
N ALA A 134 1.83 -27.09 -14.69
CA ALA A 134 1.63 -28.01 -13.56
C ALA A 134 0.27 -28.72 -13.59
N GLY A 135 -0.55 -28.53 -14.62
CA GLY A 135 -1.90 -29.09 -14.72
C GLY A 135 -2.89 -28.46 -13.75
N LEU A 136 -2.67 -27.20 -13.35
CA LEU A 136 -3.50 -26.42 -12.44
C LEU A 136 -4.15 -25.23 -13.18
N SER A 137 -5.28 -24.78 -12.66
CA SER A 137 -5.96 -23.59 -13.22
C SER A 137 -5.21 -22.30 -12.85
N PRO A 138 -5.02 -21.37 -13.78
CA PRO A 138 -4.56 -20.01 -13.49
C PRO A 138 -5.45 -19.32 -12.47
N LEU A 139 -4.85 -18.42 -11.68
CA LEU A 139 -5.61 -17.57 -10.77
C LEU A 139 -6.27 -16.44 -11.56
N ASN A 140 -7.55 -16.17 -11.30
CA ASN A 140 -8.24 -15.00 -11.83
C ASN A 140 -7.90 -13.77 -10.99
N ILE A 141 -6.78 -13.10 -11.30
CA ILE A 141 -6.34 -11.87 -10.64
C ILE A 141 -6.95 -10.68 -11.39
N VAL A 142 -7.95 -10.04 -10.80
CA VAL A 142 -8.72 -8.96 -11.45
C VAL A 142 -8.07 -7.59 -11.33
N ALA A 143 -7.27 -7.35 -10.29
CA ALA A 143 -6.53 -6.10 -10.11
C ALA A 143 -5.40 -6.25 -9.08
N THR A 144 -4.46 -5.29 -9.08
CA THR A 144 -3.59 -5.01 -7.93
C THR A 144 -3.91 -3.65 -7.33
N PHE A 145 -3.79 -3.55 -6.01
CA PHE A 145 -3.92 -2.34 -5.22
C PHE A 145 -2.57 -2.08 -4.55
N ASP A 146 -1.76 -1.24 -5.19
CA ASP A 146 -0.34 -1.09 -4.86
C ASP A 146 -0.12 0.16 -3.98
N LEU A 147 0.02 -0.03 -2.67
CA LEU A 147 0.23 1.01 -1.66
C LEU A 147 1.72 1.37 -1.63
N ALA A 148 2.07 2.62 -1.92
CA ALA A 148 3.45 3.11 -1.98
C ALA A 148 4.39 2.16 -2.76
N GLY A 149 3.88 1.62 -3.88
CA GLY A 149 4.52 0.51 -4.60
C GLY A 149 5.90 0.86 -5.17
N ALA A 150 6.86 -0.04 -5.01
CA ALA A 150 8.23 0.11 -5.47
C ALA A 150 8.52 -0.60 -6.81
N GLY A 151 7.51 -0.78 -7.66
CA GLY A 151 7.67 -1.48 -8.94
C GLY A 151 8.62 -0.81 -9.93
N GLY A 152 8.88 0.50 -9.78
CA GLY A 152 9.90 1.23 -10.52
C GLY A 152 11.28 1.27 -9.84
N GLY A 153 11.43 0.59 -8.70
CA GLY A 153 12.63 0.59 -7.87
C GLY A 153 12.71 1.76 -6.90
N SER A 154 13.82 1.82 -6.16
CA SER A 154 14.16 2.91 -5.25
C SER A 154 15.64 3.25 -5.37
N GLU A 155 15.97 4.53 -5.43
CA GLU A 155 17.35 5.01 -5.41
C GLU A 155 18.07 4.66 -4.11
N LEU A 156 17.34 4.49 -2.99
CA LEU A 156 17.93 4.00 -1.74
C LEU A 156 18.51 2.59 -1.90
N ALA A 157 17.88 1.73 -2.71
CA ALA A 157 18.43 0.43 -3.02
C ALA A 157 19.69 0.51 -3.91
N ASP A 158 19.74 1.47 -4.85
CA ASP A 158 20.97 1.74 -5.61
C ASP A 158 22.11 2.19 -4.67
N VAL A 159 21.82 3.09 -3.72
CA VAL A 159 22.78 3.57 -2.72
C VAL A 159 23.23 2.43 -1.79
N ALA A 160 22.31 1.60 -1.28
CA ALA A 160 22.61 0.50 -0.37
C ALA A 160 23.53 -0.53 -1.03
N VAL A 161 23.18 -0.99 -2.23
CA VAL A 161 23.99 -1.97 -2.97
C VAL A 161 25.35 -1.38 -3.34
N SER A 162 25.42 -0.10 -3.71
CA SER A 162 26.67 0.58 -4.03
C SER A 162 27.59 0.68 -2.80
N ALA A 163 27.04 1.01 -1.65
CA ALA A 163 27.79 1.08 -0.40
C ALA A 163 28.35 -0.30 0.01
N LEU A 164 27.53 -1.34 -0.07
CA LEU A 164 27.92 -2.71 0.27
C LEU A 164 29.00 -3.28 -0.66
N THR A 165 29.03 -2.86 -1.92
CA THR A 165 30.06 -3.26 -2.89
C THR A 165 31.33 -2.39 -2.82
N GLY A 166 31.40 -1.46 -1.87
CA GLY A 166 32.56 -0.58 -1.69
C GLY A 166 32.71 0.51 -2.75
N ALA A 167 31.72 0.72 -3.60
CA ALA A 167 31.80 1.66 -4.73
C ALA A 167 31.68 3.13 -4.29
N SER A 168 30.93 3.44 -3.21
CA SER A 168 30.84 4.78 -2.63
C SER A 168 30.37 4.70 -1.18
N TRP A 169 31.12 5.33 -0.28
CA TRP A 169 30.77 5.43 1.14
C TRP A 169 31.06 6.82 1.65
N ASN A 170 30.09 7.45 2.31
CA ASN A 170 30.28 8.68 3.02
C ASN A 170 29.28 8.77 4.19
N PHE A 171 29.47 9.75 5.08
CA PHE A 171 28.64 9.92 6.28
C PHE A 171 27.15 10.09 5.97
N ALA A 172 26.78 10.78 4.89
CA ALA A 172 25.38 10.98 4.53
C ALA A 172 24.71 9.68 4.04
N ILE A 173 25.44 8.87 3.27
CA ILE A 173 25.00 7.54 2.83
C ILE A 173 24.81 6.63 4.05
N ASP A 174 25.79 6.59 4.95
CA ASP A 174 25.71 5.79 6.18
C ASP A 174 24.49 6.18 7.02
N ALA A 175 24.26 7.47 7.23
CA ALA A 175 23.10 7.95 7.95
C ALA A 175 21.78 7.54 7.29
N ALA A 176 21.63 7.70 5.98
CA ALA A 176 20.42 7.32 5.25
C ALA A 176 20.15 5.82 5.33
N LEU A 177 21.19 4.99 5.16
CA LEU A 177 21.06 3.53 5.23
C LEU A 177 20.73 3.05 6.63
N ARG A 178 21.37 3.59 7.68
CA ARG A 178 21.05 3.25 9.09
C ARG A 178 19.62 3.64 9.46
N TRP A 179 19.15 4.78 8.97
CA TRP A 179 17.76 5.20 9.18
C TRP A 179 16.77 4.31 8.45
N TRP A 180 17.05 3.95 7.19
CA TRP A 180 16.16 3.11 6.39
C TRP A 180 16.20 1.65 6.80
N LEU A 181 17.40 1.07 6.98
CA LEU A 181 17.61 -0.36 7.24
C LEU A 181 17.77 -0.69 8.72
N GLY A 182 17.87 0.30 9.60
CA GLY A 182 17.91 0.11 11.06
C GLY A 182 19.17 -0.57 11.61
N SER A 183 20.09 -1.03 10.75
CA SER A 183 21.31 -1.74 11.15
C SER A 183 22.38 -1.71 10.05
N ASP A 184 23.59 -2.17 10.40
CA ASP A 184 24.65 -2.39 9.42
C ASP A 184 24.26 -3.54 8.49
N VAL A 185 24.10 -3.25 7.21
CA VAL A 185 23.85 -4.23 6.17
C VAL A 185 25.21 -4.80 5.75
N THR A 186 25.47 -6.04 6.11
CA THR A 186 26.83 -6.57 5.98
C THR A 186 27.07 -7.45 4.77
N GLU A 187 26.15 -8.26 4.27
CA GLU A 187 26.52 -9.20 3.19
C GLU A 187 25.38 -9.66 2.25
N ALA A 188 24.14 -9.77 2.70
CA ALA A 188 23.08 -10.32 1.85
C ALA A 188 22.15 -9.21 1.35
N VAL A 189 22.33 -8.79 0.12
CA VAL A 189 21.49 -7.75 -0.46
C VAL A 189 20.20 -8.26 -1.09
N GLY A 190 20.01 -9.56 -1.23
CA GLY A 190 18.77 -10.19 -1.66
C GLY A 190 17.92 -9.35 -2.61
N VAL A 191 16.70 -9.08 -2.22
CA VAL A 191 15.74 -8.26 -2.98
C VAL A 191 16.19 -6.81 -3.19
N LEU A 192 17.15 -6.26 -2.39
CA LEU A 192 17.68 -4.91 -2.63
C LEU A 192 18.33 -4.78 -4.01
N HIS A 193 18.93 -5.86 -4.53
CA HIS A 193 19.41 -5.88 -5.91
C HIS A 193 18.28 -5.73 -6.93
N ASP A 194 17.14 -6.34 -6.67
CA ASP A 194 15.98 -6.26 -7.54
C ASP A 194 15.31 -4.91 -7.47
N LEU A 195 15.37 -4.26 -6.29
CA LEU A 195 14.84 -2.91 -6.06
C LEU A 195 15.68 -1.77 -6.65
N LYS A 196 16.89 -2.03 -7.13
CA LYS A 196 17.62 -1.01 -7.89
C LYS A 196 16.78 -0.53 -9.06
N VAL A 197 16.71 0.79 -9.27
CA VAL A 197 15.81 1.43 -10.25
C VAL A 197 15.89 0.77 -11.63
N ASN A 198 17.09 0.49 -12.12
CA ASN A 198 17.29 -0.15 -13.43
C ASN A 198 16.95 -1.66 -13.44
N ASN A 199 17.04 -2.33 -12.32
CA ASN A 199 16.73 -3.77 -12.21
C ASN A 199 15.24 -4.00 -12.02
N ALA A 200 14.62 -3.28 -11.11
CA ALA A 200 13.16 -3.37 -10.87
C ALA A 200 12.36 -3.19 -12.16
N ARG A 201 12.77 -2.26 -13.01
CA ARG A 201 12.10 -1.97 -14.29
C ARG A 201 12.32 -3.05 -15.36
N LYS A 202 13.22 -4.03 -15.15
CA LYS A 202 13.45 -5.16 -16.04
C LYS A 202 12.72 -6.43 -15.61
N ILE A 203 12.28 -6.51 -14.35
CA ILE A 203 11.50 -7.63 -13.83
C ILE A 203 10.09 -7.50 -14.36
N SER A 204 9.66 -8.45 -15.20
CA SER A 204 8.31 -8.46 -15.78
C SER A 204 7.87 -7.09 -16.32
N PRO A 205 8.59 -6.51 -17.29
CA PRO A 205 8.37 -5.14 -17.74
C PRO A 205 7.04 -4.96 -18.48
N PHE A 206 6.47 -6.05 -18.99
CA PHE A 206 5.21 -6.08 -19.75
C PHE A 206 4.25 -7.11 -19.13
N PRO A 207 3.75 -6.85 -17.89
CA PRO A 207 2.82 -7.77 -17.25
C PRO A 207 1.53 -7.91 -18.06
N ASP A 208 0.75 -8.97 -17.78
CA ASP A 208 -0.53 -9.22 -18.44
C ASP A 208 -1.35 -7.93 -18.58
N ALA A 209 -1.66 -7.57 -19.84
CA ALA A 209 -2.36 -6.35 -20.19
C ALA A 209 -3.82 -6.30 -19.67
N ARG A 210 -4.35 -7.41 -19.14
CA ARG A 210 -5.72 -7.48 -18.62
C ARG A 210 -5.83 -7.04 -17.16
N THR A 211 -4.75 -7.16 -16.38
CA THR A 211 -4.78 -6.87 -14.94
C THR A 211 -4.39 -5.41 -14.68
N PRO A 212 -5.34 -4.54 -14.29
CA PRO A 212 -5.05 -3.17 -13.93
C PRO A 212 -4.29 -3.10 -12.60
N ARG A 213 -3.35 -2.16 -12.53
CA ARG A 213 -2.51 -1.89 -11.36
C ARG A 213 -2.84 -0.51 -10.80
N LEU A 214 -3.59 -0.49 -9.72
CA LEU A 214 -4.06 0.73 -9.07
C LEU A 214 -3.02 1.20 -8.06
N ARG A 215 -2.53 2.43 -8.25
CA ARG A 215 -1.43 3.00 -7.47
C ARG A 215 -1.97 3.96 -6.41
N PHE A 216 -1.56 3.76 -5.16
CA PHE A 216 -1.93 4.60 -4.02
C PHE A 216 -0.65 5.19 -3.45
N VAL A 217 -0.46 6.51 -3.68
CA VAL A 217 0.84 7.16 -3.56
C VAL A 217 0.94 7.94 -2.26
N ALA A 218 1.99 7.70 -1.50
CA ALA A 218 2.41 8.50 -0.38
C ALA A 218 3.50 9.50 -0.81
N ASP A 219 3.55 10.68 -0.19
CA ASP A 219 4.51 11.77 -0.48
C ASP A 219 4.90 12.50 0.83
N GLY A 220 4.66 11.87 1.98
CA GLY A 220 4.98 12.42 3.29
C GLY A 220 6.37 12.04 3.76
N ASN A 221 6.95 12.90 4.60
CA ASN A 221 8.30 12.72 5.11
C ASN A 221 8.34 11.80 6.34
N GLU A 222 9.24 10.84 6.29
CA GLU A 222 9.71 10.01 7.38
C GLU A 222 11.23 10.24 7.57
N TYR A 223 11.85 9.64 8.56
CA TYR A 223 13.30 9.70 8.77
C TYR A 223 13.90 11.13 8.78
N LEU A 224 13.12 12.11 9.23
CA LEU A 224 13.51 13.54 9.25
C LEU A 224 13.93 14.08 7.87
N GLY A 225 13.49 13.47 6.76
CA GLY A 225 13.84 13.85 5.40
C GLY A 225 15.29 13.54 4.98
N ILE A 226 16.03 12.75 5.77
CA ILE A 226 17.44 12.42 5.46
C ILE A 226 17.56 11.64 4.15
N THR A 227 16.61 10.75 3.89
CA THR A 227 16.57 9.89 2.70
C THR A 227 16.21 10.65 1.43
N GLY A 228 15.44 11.74 1.53
CA GLY A 228 14.97 12.53 0.38
C GLY A 228 16.11 13.15 -0.46
N ALA A 229 17.31 13.32 0.13
CA ALA A 229 18.49 13.78 -0.63
C ALA A 229 18.94 12.80 -1.72
N PHE A 230 18.53 11.53 -1.64
CA PHE A 230 18.90 10.44 -2.56
C PHE A 230 17.77 10.07 -3.52
N LEU A 231 16.54 10.50 -3.25
CA LEU A 231 15.35 10.22 -4.04
C LEU A 231 15.09 11.32 -5.08
N LYS A 232 14.46 10.96 -6.19
CA LYS A 232 14.23 11.90 -7.31
C LYS A 232 12.82 12.45 -7.30
N GLY A 233 12.69 13.76 -7.16
CA GLY A 233 11.39 14.44 -7.14
C GLY A 233 10.72 14.31 -5.78
N ASN A 234 9.40 14.26 -5.78
CA ASN A 234 8.63 13.94 -4.59
C ASN A 234 8.81 12.48 -4.20
N ASP A 235 8.73 12.19 -2.91
CA ASP A 235 8.97 10.85 -2.37
C ASP A 235 8.25 10.65 -1.03
N ASP A 236 8.12 9.40 -0.63
CA ASP A 236 7.56 9.01 0.66
C ASP A 236 8.61 8.65 1.72
N SER A 237 9.84 9.09 1.51
CA SER A 237 11.07 8.81 2.26
C SER A 237 11.74 7.47 1.95
N VAL A 238 11.15 6.60 1.13
CA VAL A 238 11.71 5.31 0.71
C VAL A 238 11.61 5.12 -0.80
N VAL A 239 10.52 5.54 -1.40
CA VAL A 239 10.22 5.36 -2.83
C VAL A 239 9.87 6.71 -3.46
N ALA A 240 10.56 7.05 -4.53
CA ALA A 240 10.28 8.27 -5.28
C ALA A 240 9.01 8.15 -6.14
N SER A 241 8.36 9.28 -6.43
CA SER A 241 7.10 9.34 -7.19
C SER A 241 7.16 8.65 -8.55
N HIS A 242 8.31 8.65 -9.24
CA HIS A 242 8.44 7.92 -10.50
C HIS A 242 8.19 6.41 -10.37
N SER A 243 8.41 5.84 -9.20
CA SER A 243 8.17 4.44 -8.89
C SER A 243 6.75 4.23 -8.37
N SER A 244 6.36 4.95 -7.34
CA SER A 244 5.05 4.78 -6.70
C SER A 244 3.88 5.19 -7.59
N CYS A 245 4.03 6.21 -8.46
CA CYS A 245 3.04 6.53 -9.50
C CYS A 245 2.95 5.50 -10.63
N GLY A 246 3.98 4.64 -10.80
CA GLY A 246 4.07 3.74 -11.95
C GLY A 246 4.50 4.43 -13.24
N ALA A 247 5.36 5.47 -13.17
CA ALA A 247 5.88 6.17 -14.34
C ALA A 247 6.72 5.26 -15.23
N SER A 248 6.61 5.43 -16.55
CA SER A 248 7.37 4.66 -17.55
C SER A 248 8.88 4.94 -17.48
N SER A 249 9.31 6.08 -16.95
CA SER A 249 10.71 6.47 -16.82
C SER A 249 11.07 6.90 -15.40
N ALA A 250 12.32 6.62 -15.01
CA ALA A 250 12.88 7.08 -13.74
C ALA A 250 13.36 8.54 -13.87
N ARG A 251 12.49 9.50 -13.56
CA ARG A 251 12.77 10.94 -13.59
C ARG A 251 12.34 11.58 -12.28
N SER A 252 12.66 12.87 -12.13
CA SER A 252 12.12 13.67 -11.04
C SER A 252 10.68 14.07 -11.38
N PHE A 253 9.75 13.66 -10.53
CA PHE A 253 8.35 14.04 -10.64
C PHE A 253 7.83 14.61 -9.34
N GLY A 254 7.05 15.69 -9.46
CA GLY A 254 6.43 16.38 -8.32
C GLY A 254 4.97 15.95 -8.07
N SER A 255 4.38 15.19 -8.97
CA SER A 255 2.99 14.68 -8.83
C SER A 255 2.69 13.58 -9.83
N CYS A 256 1.72 12.71 -9.51
CA CYS A 256 1.15 11.75 -10.46
C CYS A 256 0.06 12.38 -11.36
N SER A 257 -0.32 13.64 -11.15
CA SER A 257 -1.34 14.34 -11.92
C SER A 257 -0.81 15.68 -12.44
N SER A 258 -1.18 16.04 -13.67
CA SER A 258 -0.82 17.33 -14.28
C SER A 258 -1.62 18.52 -13.73
N SER A 259 -2.74 18.27 -13.06
CA SER A 259 -3.66 19.32 -12.60
C SER A 259 -3.86 19.36 -11.07
N ILE A 260 -3.43 18.33 -10.35
CA ILE A 260 -3.63 18.20 -8.91
C ILE A 260 -2.28 17.89 -8.26
N GLY A 261 -1.85 18.67 -7.27
CA GLY A 261 -0.66 18.38 -6.48
C GLY A 261 -0.90 17.28 -5.46
N THR A 262 0.18 16.69 -4.93
CA THR A 262 0.11 15.68 -3.86
C THR A 262 -0.53 16.23 -2.58
N ASP A 263 -0.42 17.56 -2.36
CA ASP A 263 -1.10 18.33 -1.31
C ASP A 263 -2.60 18.57 -1.59
N GLY A 264 -3.12 18.09 -2.70
CA GLY A 264 -4.51 18.30 -3.14
C GLY A 264 -4.75 19.62 -3.89
N ARG A 265 -3.75 20.48 -4.03
CA ARG A 265 -3.91 21.79 -4.66
C ARG A 265 -4.17 21.67 -6.15
N LEU A 266 -5.25 22.34 -6.59
CA LEU A 266 -5.61 22.46 -7.99
C LEU A 266 -4.72 23.52 -8.67
N LYS A 267 -3.77 23.07 -9.44
CA LYS A 267 -2.87 23.91 -10.26
C LYS A 267 -2.19 23.05 -11.31
N SER A 268 -1.66 23.67 -12.36
CA SER A 268 -0.80 22.99 -13.31
C SER A 268 0.48 22.51 -12.62
N GLN A 269 0.87 21.27 -12.84
CA GLN A 269 2.11 20.67 -12.34
C GLN A 269 3.12 20.59 -13.50
N SER A 270 4.21 21.32 -13.41
CA SER A 270 5.23 21.36 -14.47
C SER A 270 6.07 20.10 -14.58
N ASP A 271 6.09 19.28 -13.52
CA ASP A 271 6.87 18.04 -13.43
C ASP A 271 5.96 16.87 -13.00
N ALA A 272 4.80 16.74 -13.67
CA ALA A 272 3.89 15.64 -13.45
C ALA A 272 4.22 14.45 -14.34
N VAL A 273 3.92 13.25 -13.84
CA VAL A 273 3.98 12.02 -14.64
C VAL A 273 2.91 12.08 -15.74
N ASN A 274 3.30 11.90 -16.96
CA ASN A 274 2.40 11.90 -18.14
C ASN A 274 2.44 10.59 -18.93
N SER A 275 3.35 9.69 -18.59
CA SER A 275 3.48 8.37 -19.22
C SER A 275 3.73 7.30 -18.16
N PHE A 276 2.82 6.34 -18.10
CA PHE A 276 2.83 5.27 -17.11
C PHE A 276 3.26 3.94 -17.75
N MET A 277 3.78 3.05 -16.94
CA MET A 277 3.97 1.65 -17.35
C MET A 277 2.62 1.03 -17.74
N PRO A 278 2.60 0.00 -18.59
CA PRO A 278 1.34 -0.62 -19.04
C PRO A 278 0.42 -0.99 -17.87
N ASN A 279 -0.85 -0.61 -17.96
CA ASN A 279 -1.91 -0.87 -16.98
C ASN A 279 -1.66 -0.31 -15.56
N HIS A 280 -0.80 0.69 -15.40
CA HIS A 280 -0.62 1.39 -14.14
C HIS A 280 -1.50 2.64 -14.08
N TYR A 281 -2.30 2.74 -13.04
CA TYR A 281 -3.30 3.79 -12.83
C TYR A 281 -3.11 4.43 -11.46
N PRO A 282 -2.51 5.63 -11.35
CA PRO A 282 -2.45 6.35 -10.08
C PRO A 282 -3.85 6.80 -9.68
N MET A 283 -4.35 6.31 -8.55
CA MET A 283 -5.72 6.56 -8.08
C MET A 283 -5.77 7.70 -7.06
N MET A 284 -4.85 7.71 -6.11
CA MET A 284 -4.78 8.75 -5.08
C MET A 284 -3.34 9.12 -4.72
N MET A 285 -3.19 10.32 -4.14
CA MET A 285 -1.91 10.85 -3.65
C MET A 285 -2.12 11.52 -2.29
N SER A 286 -1.07 11.57 -1.46
CA SER A 286 -1.13 12.34 -0.23
C SER A 286 0.27 12.69 0.29
N ASP A 287 0.47 13.95 0.67
CA ASP A 287 1.62 14.44 1.45
C ASP A 287 1.48 14.19 2.95
N SER A 288 0.34 13.67 3.39
CA SER A 288 0.04 13.39 4.79
C SER A 288 0.47 12.00 5.25
N TYR A 289 0.95 11.15 4.35
CA TYR A 289 1.38 9.78 4.61
C TYR A 289 2.81 9.56 4.10
N SER A 290 3.68 9.07 4.97
CA SER A 290 4.97 8.51 4.60
C SER A 290 4.84 7.07 4.10
N HIS A 291 5.97 6.46 3.71
CA HIS A 291 6.02 5.10 3.18
C HIS A 291 5.30 4.08 4.08
N ASN A 292 5.65 4.06 5.37
CA ASN A 292 5.07 3.08 6.31
C ASN A 292 3.70 3.49 6.88
N GLU A 293 3.28 4.73 6.68
CA GLU A 293 2.01 5.20 7.22
C GLU A 293 0.81 4.90 6.32
N ILE A 294 1.01 4.71 5.01
CA ILE A 294 -0.09 4.52 4.06
C ILE A 294 -0.89 3.23 4.30
N HIS A 295 -0.25 2.17 4.79
CA HIS A 295 -0.91 0.92 5.16
C HIS A 295 -1.32 0.87 6.64
N ASN A 296 -1.01 1.92 7.43
CA ASN A 296 -1.37 2.03 8.84
C ASN A 296 -2.82 2.54 9.00
N ALA A 297 -3.69 1.70 9.53
CA ALA A 297 -5.09 2.03 9.72
C ALA A 297 -5.37 3.09 10.81
N GLN A 298 -4.41 3.41 11.65
CA GLN A 298 -4.54 4.45 12.69
C GLN A 298 -4.19 5.85 12.16
N ARG A 299 -3.34 5.93 11.11
CA ARG A 299 -2.97 7.20 10.49
C ARG A 299 -4.13 7.78 9.70
N LYS A 300 -4.36 9.08 9.84
CA LYS A 300 -5.35 9.85 9.09
C LYS A 300 -4.69 11.10 8.53
N GLY A 301 -5.15 11.53 7.36
CA GLY A 301 -4.63 12.72 6.71
C GLY A 301 -5.43 13.06 5.45
N ASN A 302 -5.19 14.23 4.90
CA ASN A 302 -5.83 14.62 3.66
C ASN A 302 -5.29 13.77 2.50
N VAL A 303 -6.19 13.29 1.68
CA VAL A 303 -5.88 12.50 0.48
C VAL A 303 -6.59 13.12 -0.72
N THR A 304 -5.92 13.15 -1.85
CA THR A 304 -6.44 13.67 -3.11
C THR A 304 -6.45 12.60 -4.19
N ILE A 305 -7.28 12.74 -5.20
CA ILE A 305 -7.25 11.87 -6.37
C ILE A 305 -6.04 12.22 -7.26
N ALA A 306 -5.46 11.22 -7.89
CA ALA A 306 -4.46 11.40 -8.94
C ALA A 306 -5.09 11.36 -10.33
N MET A 307 -6.01 10.44 -10.56
CA MET A 307 -6.80 10.32 -11.77
C MET A 307 -8.22 9.83 -11.48
N ASN A 308 -9.06 9.86 -12.52
CA ASN A 308 -10.45 9.45 -12.42
C ASN A 308 -10.61 7.95 -12.18
N ASN A 309 -11.86 7.55 -11.99
CA ASN A 309 -12.28 6.17 -11.77
C ASN A 309 -11.86 5.24 -12.92
N ILE A 310 -11.64 3.97 -12.58
CA ILE A 310 -11.36 2.88 -13.50
C ILE A 310 -12.38 1.76 -13.32
N ASN A 311 -12.72 1.06 -14.40
CA ASN A 311 -13.51 -0.16 -14.32
C ASN A 311 -12.58 -1.35 -14.01
N VAL A 312 -12.90 -2.11 -12.97
CA VAL A 312 -12.23 -3.35 -12.59
C VAL A 312 -13.31 -4.42 -12.51
N ASP A 313 -13.23 -5.41 -13.38
CA ASP A 313 -14.17 -6.54 -13.45
C ASP A 313 -15.65 -6.11 -13.42
N GLY A 314 -16.01 -5.11 -14.23
CA GLY A 314 -17.36 -4.57 -14.30
C GLY A 314 -17.72 -3.57 -13.19
N GLN A 315 -16.93 -3.42 -12.15
CA GLN A 315 -17.16 -2.49 -11.06
C GLN A 315 -16.35 -1.20 -11.21
N ASN A 316 -16.97 -0.07 -10.86
CA ASN A 316 -16.32 1.23 -10.93
C ASN A 316 -15.50 1.49 -9.65
N VAL A 317 -14.19 1.43 -9.75
CA VAL A 317 -13.25 1.74 -8.67
C VAL A 317 -12.84 3.20 -8.74
N GLY A 318 -13.08 3.95 -7.68
CA GLY A 318 -12.75 5.37 -7.61
C GLY A 318 -13.25 6.04 -6.34
N PHE A 319 -12.96 7.32 -6.21
CA PHE A 319 -13.24 8.09 -5.01
C PHE A 319 -14.15 9.27 -5.27
N ASN A 320 -15.05 9.52 -4.33
CA ASN A 320 -15.81 10.77 -4.28
C ASN A 320 -14.92 11.90 -3.75
N THR A 321 -14.93 13.04 -4.43
CA THR A 321 -14.15 14.21 -4.05
C THR A 321 -15.00 15.38 -3.60
N PHE A 322 -14.36 16.33 -2.94
CA PHE A 322 -14.91 17.66 -2.67
C PHE A 322 -13.83 18.71 -2.86
N ASP A 323 -14.25 19.88 -3.31
CA ASP A 323 -13.34 21.01 -3.47
C ASP A 323 -13.45 21.97 -2.29
N GLN A 324 -12.30 22.44 -1.81
CA GLN A 324 -12.19 23.39 -0.72
C GLN A 324 -11.36 24.58 -1.16
N THR A 325 -11.85 25.79 -0.90
CA THR A 325 -11.09 27.02 -1.11
C THR A 325 -10.59 27.54 0.23
N THR A 326 -9.28 27.82 0.32
CA THR A 326 -8.66 28.44 1.49
C THR A 326 -8.09 29.80 1.14
N GLY A 327 -7.90 30.66 2.14
CA GLY A 327 -7.37 32.02 1.95
C GLY A 327 -8.42 33.03 1.49
N THR A 328 -8.01 34.31 1.39
CA THR A 328 -8.86 35.44 1.02
C THR A 328 -8.27 36.19 -0.16
N TRP A 329 -9.13 36.81 -0.96
CA TRP A 329 -8.75 37.67 -2.09
C TRP A 329 -7.72 37.03 -3.04
N PHE A 330 -6.54 37.64 -3.23
CA PHE A 330 -5.47 37.16 -4.12
C PHE A 330 -4.74 35.92 -3.60
N TRP A 331 -4.94 35.52 -2.35
CA TRP A 331 -4.31 34.38 -1.70
C TRP A 331 -5.18 33.13 -1.72
N LYS A 332 -6.29 33.14 -2.46
CA LYS A 332 -7.17 31.97 -2.59
C LYS A 332 -6.42 30.83 -3.24
N LYS A 333 -6.52 29.65 -2.60
CA LYS A 333 -6.02 28.38 -3.13
C LYS A 333 -7.17 27.37 -3.12
N ASN A 334 -7.30 26.64 -4.20
CA ASN A 334 -8.33 25.61 -4.36
C ASN A 334 -7.67 24.25 -4.21
N TYR A 335 -8.32 23.39 -3.46
CA TYR A 335 -7.87 22.03 -3.17
C TYR A 335 -8.97 21.04 -3.50
N ARG A 336 -8.58 19.84 -3.96
CA ARG A 336 -9.49 18.72 -4.18
C ARG A 336 -9.06 17.54 -3.34
N TYR A 337 -9.90 17.19 -2.38
CA TYR A 337 -9.65 16.08 -1.49
C TYR A 337 -10.66 14.94 -1.73
N ILE A 338 -10.25 13.72 -1.40
CA ILE A 338 -11.16 12.60 -1.27
C ILE A 338 -12.05 12.85 -0.05
N LYS A 339 -13.36 12.65 -0.23
CA LYS A 339 -14.36 12.90 0.82
C LYS A 339 -14.07 12.03 2.04
N ASN A 340 -14.10 12.63 3.23
CA ASN A 340 -13.82 12.02 4.53
C ASN A 340 -12.36 11.55 4.74
N SER A 341 -11.42 11.89 3.88
CA SER A 341 -10.02 11.45 4.01
C SER A 341 -9.35 11.91 5.31
N ASN A 342 -9.71 13.09 5.83
CA ASN A 342 -9.20 13.61 7.10
C ASN A 342 -9.70 12.87 8.36
N THR A 343 -10.73 12.04 8.23
CA THR A 343 -11.32 11.26 9.33
C THR A 343 -11.17 9.75 9.15
N THR A 344 -10.81 9.33 7.96
CA THR A 344 -10.69 7.92 7.54
C THR A 344 -9.25 7.65 7.13
N SER A 345 -8.64 6.53 7.56
CA SER A 345 -7.28 6.17 7.14
C SER A 345 -7.21 5.86 5.64
N ALA A 346 -6.03 6.02 5.04
CA ALA A 346 -5.78 5.60 3.66
C ALA A 346 -6.12 4.13 3.44
N SER A 347 -5.73 3.25 4.37
CA SER A 347 -6.09 1.82 4.35
C SER A 347 -7.60 1.60 4.25
N ALA A 348 -8.40 2.36 5.01
CA ALA A 348 -9.85 2.22 4.98
C ALA A 348 -10.47 2.79 3.70
N LEU A 349 -9.96 3.90 3.19
CA LEU A 349 -10.37 4.44 1.88
C LEU A 349 -10.11 3.43 0.77
N ILE A 350 -8.91 2.85 0.75
CA ILE A 350 -8.50 1.85 -0.26
C ILE A 350 -9.35 0.59 -0.14
N TYR A 351 -9.50 0.05 1.07
CA TYR A 351 -10.32 -1.15 1.29
C TYR A 351 -11.76 -0.95 0.81
N ASN A 352 -12.36 0.22 1.06
CA ASN A 352 -13.74 0.49 0.68
C ASN A 352 -13.99 0.49 -0.83
N VAL A 353 -12.96 0.74 -1.64
CA VAL A 353 -13.06 0.76 -3.11
C VAL A 353 -12.56 -0.53 -3.78
N ILE A 354 -12.11 -1.51 -3.02
CA ILE A 354 -11.86 -2.88 -3.55
C ILE A 354 -13.20 -3.44 -4.01
N PRO A 355 -13.32 -3.96 -5.23
CA PRO A 355 -14.57 -4.51 -5.78
C PRO A 355 -15.03 -5.79 -5.10
#